data_f41928150f7a9a19d30dd05ed382e068
#
_entry.id   f41928150f7a9a19d30dd05ed382e068
#
_cell.length_a   1.000
_cell.length_b   1.000
_cell.length_c   1.000
_cell.angle_alpha   90.00
_cell.angle_beta   90.00
_cell.angle_gamma   90.00
#
_symmetry.space_group_name_H-M   'P 1'
#
loop_
_entity.id
_entity.type
_entity.pdbx_description
1 polymer ?
#
loop_
_entity_poly.entity_id
_entity_poly.type
_entity_poly.pdbx_seq_one_letter_code
_entity_poly.pdbx_strand_id
1 'polypeptide(L)'
;MNNHNHKPHNYYNHQIIFEIASQFSDKRIQIGGGIRNFESASQYLEKGIERVIMGTSAVEHPEMLKDFCNRYPHRLVLGIDALDGLVKIQGWLKESSITPVQLVQKFEGDPLAAIIFTDISKDGMMMGPNITATLELAEQTNIPVIASGGVSSLEHISQLVKEKIISGVICGRALYENSFTYQEAMKASET
;
A
#
# COMPACT_ATOMS: atom_id res chain seq x y z
N MET A 1 8.26 4.29 -44.87
CA MET A 1 9.01 4.30 -43.58
C MET A 1 8.00 4.58 -42.48
N ASN A 2 7.43 3.51 -41.90
CA ASN A 2 6.45 3.66 -40.82
C ASN A 2 7.16 3.64 -39.46
N ASN A 3 7.34 4.83 -38.87
CA ASN A 3 7.73 4.95 -37.48
C ASN A 3 6.52 4.58 -36.59
N HIS A 4 6.42 3.31 -36.24
CA HIS A 4 5.56 2.92 -35.13
C HIS A 4 6.29 3.33 -33.83
N ASN A 5 5.97 4.52 -33.33
CA ASN A 5 6.29 4.94 -31.97
C ASN A 5 5.61 3.96 -31.00
N HIS A 6 6.33 2.90 -30.62
CA HIS A 6 5.96 2.08 -29.47
C HIS A 6 6.17 2.92 -28.22
N LYS A 7 5.13 3.64 -27.78
CA LYS A 7 5.12 4.21 -26.44
C LYS A 7 5.15 3.05 -25.44
N PRO A 8 6.03 3.05 -24.46
CA PRO A 8 6.11 1.95 -23.49
C PRO A 8 4.77 1.76 -22.79
N HIS A 9 4.40 0.52 -22.46
CA HIS A 9 3.13 0.17 -21.80
C HIS A 9 2.81 1.03 -20.55
N ASN A 10 3.82 1.49 -19.82
CA ASN A 10 3.68 2.41 -18.69
C ASN A 10 3.03 3.76 -19.06
N TYR A 11 3.19 4.26 -20.27
CA TYR A 11 2.68 5.59 -20.66
C TYR A 11 1.14 5.65 -20.67
N TYR A 12 0.47 4.58 -21.11
CA TYR A 12 -0.99 4.53 -21.13
C TYR A 12 -1.58 4.43 -19.73
N ASN A 13 -0.96 3.68 -18.82
CA ASN A 13 -1.43 3.56 -17.45
C ASN A 13 -1.37 4.89 -16.71
N HIS A 14 -0.31 5.68 -16.88
CA HIS A 14 -0.19 7.01 -16.27
C HIS A 14 -1.32 7.95 -16.72
N GLN A 15 -1.66 7.96 -18.03
CA GLN A 15 -2.73 8.83 -18.54
C GLN A 15 -4.09 8.47 -17.93
N ILE A 16 -4.43 7.20 -17.89
CA ILE A 16 -5.69 6.72 -17.29
C ILE A 16 -5.76 7.11 -15.80
N ILE A 17 -4.67 6.95 -15.07
CA ILE A 17 -4.59 7.31 -13.65
C ILE A 17 -4.82 8.82 -13.46
N PHE A 18 -4.20 9.65 -14.30
CA PHE A 18 -4.38 11.10 -14.22
C PHE A 18 -5.79 11.55 -14.63
N GLU A 19 -6.41 10.87 -15.60
CA GLU A 19 -7.82 11.10 -15.96
C GLU A 19 -8.74 10.75 -14.79
N ILE A 20 -8.54 9.61 -14.12
CA ILE A 20 -9.28 9.20 -12.92
C ILE A 20 -9.09 10.25 -11.80
N ALA A 21 -7.87 10.67 -11.52
CA ALA A 21 -7.58 11.65 -10.48
C ALA A 21 -8.24 13.00 -10.77
N SER A 22 -8.27 13.42 -12.03
CA SER A 22 -8.94 14.66 -12.45
C SER A 22 -10.46 14.56 -12.37
N GLN A 23 -11.02 13.42 -12.79
CA GLN A 23 -12.47 13.19 -12.80
C GLN A 23 -13.06 13.06 -11.39
N PHE A 24 -12.29 12.46 -10.45
CA PHE A 24 -12.68 12.23 -9.07
C PHE A 24 -11.84 13.05 -8.08
N SER A 25 -11.70 14.36 -8.37
CA SER A 25 -10.86 15.27 -7.58
C SER A 25 -11.34 15.47 -6.12
N ASP A 26 -12.58 15.09 -5.81
CA ASP A 26 -13.14 15.05 -4.46
C ASP A 26 -12.79 13.78 -3.68
N LYS A 27 -12.16 12.79 -4.34
CA LYS A 27 -11.74 11.52 -3.72
C LYS A 27 -10.26 11.52 -3.39
N ARG A 28 -9.92 10.88 -2.28
CA ARG A 28 -8.54 10.62 -1.91
C ARG A 28 -8.06 9.37 -2.62
N ILE A 29 -7.18 9.56 -3.60
CA ILE A 29 -6.63 8.47 -4.40
C ILE A 29 -5.20 8.22 -3.97
N GLN A 30 -4.86 6.95 -3.72
CA GLN A 30 -3.48 6.52 -3.56
C GLN A 30 -3.12 5.52 -4.64
N ILE A 31 -1.85 5.54 -5.05
CA ILE A 31 -1.35 4.67 -6.10
C ILE A 31 -0.10 3.92 -5.66
N GLY A 32 -0.03 2.65 -6.03
CA GLY A 32 1.15 1.80 -5.88
C GLY A 32 1.37 0.92 -7.10
N GLY A 33 2.55 0.34 -7.16
CA GLY A 33 2.94 -0.54 -8.25
C GLY A 33 3.90 0.13 -9.23
N GLY A 34 5.14 -0.37 -9.28
CA GLY A 34 6.16 0.08 -10.23
C GLY A 34 6.76 1.47 -10.00
N ILE A 35 6.38 2.19 -8.95
CA ILE A 35 6.97 3.49 -8.58
C ILE A 35 8.31 3.22 -7.89
N ARG A 36 9.42 3.62 -8.54
CA ARG A 36 10.77 3.24 -8.09
C ARG A 36 11.73 4.40 -7.90
N ASN A 37 11.35 5.60 -8.29
CA ASN A 37 12.21 6.78 -8.18
C ASN A 37 11.43 8.02 -7.74
N PHE A 38 12.18 9.00 -7.29
CA PHE A 38 11.67 10.26 -6.77
C PHE A 38 10.81 11.01 -7.80
N GLU A 39 11.27 11.10 -9.04
CA GLU A 39 10.60 11.85 -10.10
C GLU A 39 9.21 11.29 -10.43
N SER A 40 9.12 9.98 -10.65
CA SER A 40 7.81 9.33 -10.91
C SER A 40 6.84 9.51 -9.76
N ALA A 41 7.31 9.39 -8.52
CA ALA A 41 6.50 9.59 -7.33
C ALA A 41 5.98 11.04 -7.25
N SER A 42 6.85 12.03 -7.50
CA SER A 42 6.49 13.46 -7.49
C SER A 42 5.44 13.79 -8.56
N GLN A 43 5.60 13.27 -9.78
CA GLN A 43 4.64 13.48 -10.87
C GLN A 43 3.22 13.04 -10.51
N TYR A 44 3.05 11.92 -9.80
CA TYR A 44 1.73 11.49 -9.33
C TYR A 44 1.12 12.49 -8.34
N LEU A 45 1.91 12.96 -7.37
CA LEU A 45 1.43 13.94 -6.39
C LEU A 45 1.03 15.26 -7.04
N GLU A 46 1.82 15.75 -8.02
CA GLU A 46 1.54 16.97 -8.78
C GLU A 46 0.26 16.87 -9.64
N LYS A 47 -0.14 15.65 -10.00
CA LYS A 47 -1.37 15.36 -10.74
C LYS A 47 -2.59 15.07 -9.86
N GLY A 48 -2.50 15.34 -8.55
CA GLY A 48 -3.64 15.24 -7.64
C GLY A 48 -3.78 13.89 -6.94
N ILE A 49 -2.86 12.95 -7.13
CA ILE A 49 -2.81 11.74 -6.31
C ILE A 49 -2.47 12.12 -4.87
N GLU A 50 -3.24 11.65 -3.92
CA GLU A 50 -3.06 11.97 -2.50
C GLU A 50 -1.79 11.33 -1.93
N ARG A 51 -1.53 10.07 -2.23
CA ARG A 51 -0.40 9.30 -1.69
C ARG A 51 0.17 8.35 -2.72
N VAL A 52 1.47 8.14 -2.64
CA VAL A 52 2.17 7.11 -3.41
C VAL A 52 2.61 5.97 -2.50
N ILE A 53 2.49 4.73 -2.98
CA ILE A 53 2.89 3.52 -2.24
C ILE A 53 4.17 3.00 -2.88
N MET A 54 5.23 2.87 -2.08
CA MET A 54 6.51 2.35 -2.53
C MET A 54 6.98 1.24 -1.59
N GLY A 55 7.34 0.09 -2.15
CA GLY A 55 7.79 -1.09 -1.39
C GLY A 55 9.24 -1.45 -1.72
N THR A 56 9.52 -1.94 -2.92
CA THR A 56 10.86 -2.37 -3.36
C THR A 56 11.93 -1.32 -3.08
N SER A 57 11.65 -0.06 -3.40
CA SER A 57 12.60 1.04 -3.20
C SER A 57 12.91 1.32 -1.71
N ALA A 58 12.03 0.93 -0.79
CA ALA A 58 12.29 1.06 0.64
C ALA A 58 13.40 0.12 1.11
N VAL A 59 13.54 -1.02 0.46
CA VAL A 59 14.62 -1.98 0.73
C VAL A 59 15.89 -1.61 -0.03
N GLU A 60 15.76 -1.24 -1.32
CA GLU A 60 16.90 -1.02 -2.21
C GLU A 60 17.51 0.39 -2.07
N HIS A 61 16.69 1.40 -1.82
CA HIS A 61 17.07 2.82 -1.79
C HIS A 61 16.39 3.58 -0.63
N PRO A 62 16.58 3.20 0.64
CA PRO A 62 15.88 3.80 1.77
C PRO A 62 16.12 5.31 1.91
N GLU A 63 17.32 5.80 1.65
CA GLU A 63 17.64 7.23 1.77
C GLU A 63 16.84 8.09 0.76
N MET A 64 16.61 7.59 -0.45
CA MET A 64 15.77 8.27 -1.43
C MET A 64 14.32 8.42 -0.94
N LEU A 65 13.80 7.41 -0.22
CA LEU A 65 12.45 7.51 0.37
C LEU A 65 12.39 8.49 1.54
N LYS A 66 13.43 8.56 2.37
CA LYS A 66 13.53 9.57 3.45
C LYS A 66 13.56 10.98 2.89
N ASP A 67 14.36 11.20 1.84
CA ASP A 67 14.38 12.49 1.15
C ASP A 67 13.00 12.84 0.57
N PHE A 68 12.31 11.83 0.01
CA PHE A 68 10.95 12.01 -0.48
C PHE A 68 9.96 12.36 0.64
N CYS A 69 10.01 11.67 1.78
CA CYS A 69 9.18 11.99 2.95
C CYS A 69 9.41 13.41 3.45
N ASN A 70 10.67 13.86 3.52
CA ASN A 70 11.00 15.22 3.95
C ASN A 70 10.48 16.28 2.97
N ARG A 71 10.50 16.00 1.67
CA ARG A 71 9.98 16.90 0.64
C ARG A 71 8.45 16.91 0.57
N TYR A 72 7.82 15.76 0.81
CA TYR A 72 6.37 15.55 0.72
C TYR A 72 5.86 14.85 2.00
N PRO A 73 5.82 15.54 3.16
CA PRO A 73 5.40 14.97 4.42
C PRO A 73 4.00 14.33 4.32
N HIS A 74 3.86 13.13 4.86
CA HIS A 74 2.62 12.36 4.91
C HIS A 74 2.01 12.03 3.53
N ARG A 75 2.86 11.98 2.48
CA ARG A 75 2.43 11.61 1.11
C ARG A 75 2.98 10.27 0.64
N LEU A 76 3.93 9.69 1.36
CA LEU A 76 4.48 8.36 1.10
C LEU A 76 3.85 7.32 2.01
N VAL A 77 3.40 6.22 1.43
CA VAL A 77 2.98 5.00 2.11
C VAL A 77 4.04 3.93 1.86
N LEU A 78 4.50 3.28 2.92
CA LEU A 78 5.44 2.18 2.83
C LEU A 78 4.66 0.88 2.56
N GLY A 79 4.82 0.28 1.37
CA GLY A 79 4.25 -1.03 1.05
C GLY A 79 5.19 -2.15 1.53
N ILE A 80 4.71 -3.00 2.40
CA ILE A 80 5.46 -4.15 2.93
C ILE A 80 4.70 -5.42 2.57
N ASP A 81 5.21 -6.15 1.59
CA ASP A 81 4.73 -7.47 1.23
C ASP A 81 5.63 -8.50 1.87
N ALA A 82 5.09 -9.39 2.70
CA ALA A 82 5.85 -10.38 3.45
C ALA A 82 5.38 -11.80 3.18
N LEU A 83 6.32 -12.72 3.19
CA LEU A 83 6.08 -14.16 3.15
C LEU A 83 7.10 -14.85 4.08
N ASP A 84 6.61 -15.75 4.94
CA ASP A 84 7.43 -16.49 5.90
C ASP A 84 8.31 -15.58 6.78
N GLY A 85 7.77 -14.39 7.16
CA GLY A 85 8.44 -13.43 8.04
C GLY A 85 9.48 -12.55 7.36
N LEU A 86 9.70 -12.65 6.05
CA LEU A 86 10.65 -11.86 5.28
C LEU A 86 9.95 -10.99 4.23
N VAL A 87 10.48 -9.78 4.04
CA VAL A 87 9.96 -8.84 3.04
C VAL A 87 10.29 -9.34 1.64
N LYS A 88 9.29 -9.36 0.78
CA LYS A 88 9.42 -9.64 -0.66
C LYS A 88 9.47 -8.34 -1.45
N ILE A 89 10.24 -8.34 -2.50
CA ILE A 89 10.44 -7.18 -3.38
C ILE A 89 10.25 -7.55 -4.86
N GLN A 90 10.21 -6.55 -5.73
CA GLN A 90 10.11 -6.72 -7.19
C GLN A 90 8.88 -7.54 -7.62
N GLY A 91 7.69 -7.24 -7.05
CA GLY A 91 6.46 -7.97 -7.35
C GLY A 91 6.52 -9.42 -6.85
N TRP A 92 7.08 -9.64 -5.65
CA TRP A 92 7.23 -10.92 -4.94
C TRP A 92 8.23 -11.90 -5.54
N LEU A 93 8.95 -11.47 -6.58
CA LEU A 93 9.90 -12.34 -7.31
C LEU A 93 11.21 -12.53 -6.57
N LYS A 94 11.55 -11.61 -5.66
CA LYS A 94 12.81 -11.66 -4.92
C LYS A 94 12.57 -11.53 -3.42
N GLU A 95 13.23 -12.37 -2.65
CA GLU A 95 13.27 -12.28 -1.20
C GLU A 95 14.36 -11.32 -0.75
N SER A 96 14.06 -10.55 0.30
CA SER A 96 15.07 -9.81 1.04
C SER A 96 15.45 -10.57 2.32
N SER A 97 16.56 -10.20 2.93
CA SER A 97 16.95 -10.72 4.27
C SER A 97 16.39 -9.87 5.42
N ILE A 98 15.41 -8.99 5.14
CA ILE A 98 14.90 -8.00 6.09
C ILE A 98 13.51 -8.42 6.54
N THR A 99 13.26 -8.39 7.85
CA THR A 99 11.91 -8.56 8.40
C THR A 99 11.08 -7.27 8.26
N PRO A 100 9.73 -7.35 8.27
CA PRO A 100 8.88 -6.16 8.28
C PRO A 100 9.25 -5.15 9.37
N VAL A 101 9.49 -5.60 10.58
CA VAL A 101 9.89 -4.74 11.73
C VAL A 101 11.22 -4.04 11.44
N GLN A 102 12.23 -4.76 10.97
CA GLN A 102 13.53 -4.17 10.64
C GLN A 102 13.41 -3.12 9.53
N LEU A 103 12.51 -3.32 8.56
CA LEU A 103 12.28 -2.33 7.52
C LEU A 103 11.61 -1.08 8.08
N VAL A 104 10.57 -1.23 8.89
CA VAL A 104 9.86 -0.10 9.52
C VAL A 104 10.78 0.73 10.41
N GLN A 105 11.63 0.09 11.21
CA GLN A 105 12.60 0.76 12.07
C GLN A 105 13.55 1.71 11.33
N LYS A 106 13.83 1.46 10.04
CA LYS A 106 14.65 2.38 9.22
C LYS A 106 13.97 3.72 8.94
N PHE A 107 12.64 3.76 9.06
CA PHE A 107 11.82 4.93 8.77
C PHE A 107 11.15 5.51 10.03
N GLU A 108 11.52 5.04 11.21
CA GLU A 108 11.00 5.58 12.45
C GLU A 108 11.44 7.04 12.62
N GLY A 109 10.46 7.94 12.82
CA GLY A 109 10.70 9.38 12.84
C GLY A 109 10.59 10.11 11.50
N ASP A 110 10.56 9.39 10.37
CA ASP A 110 10.27 9.98 9.08
C ASP A 110 8.75 10.25 8.92
N PRO A 111 8.34 11.34 8.24
CA PRO A 111 6.93 11.71 8.10
C PRO A 111 6.20 10.84 7.04
N LEU A 112 6.17 9.53 7.24
CA LEU A 112 5.36 8.60 6.45
C LEU A 112 3.87 8.85 6.68
N ALA A 113 3.05 8.58 5.65
CA ALA A 113 1.59 8.62 5.76
C ALA A 113 1.04 7.39 6.48
N ALA A 114 1.56 6.22 6.13
CA ALA A 114 1.16 4.93 6.68
C ALA A 114 2.12 3.82 6.21
N ILE A 115 1.92 2.64 6.78
CA ILE A 115 2.44 1.36 6.29
C ILE A 115 1.25 0.55 5.78
N ILE A 116 1.34 -0.04 4.59
CA ILE A 116 0.44 -1.11 4.13
C ILE A 116 1.20 -2.43 4.31
N PHE A 117 0.67 -3.29 5.16
CA PHE A 117 1.24 -4.63 5.40
C PHE A 117 0.40 -5.70 4.73
N THR A 118 1.01 -6.47 3.82
CA THR A 118 0.37 -7.58 3.10
C THR A 118 1.09 -8.89 3.43
N ASP A 119 0.38 -9.85 4.01
CA ASP A 119 0.84 -11.25 4.01
C ASP A 119 0.48 -11.86 2.65
N ILE A 120 1.50 -12.13 1.83
CA ILE A 120 1.33 -12.65 0.47
C ILE A 120 0.62 -14.01 0.47
N SER A 121 0.83 -14.83 1.49
CA SER A 121 0.17 -16.14 1.60
C SER A 121 -1.35 -16.03 1.74
N LYS A 122 -1.85 -14.88 2.12
CA LYS A 122 -3.28 -14.57 2.30
C LYS A 122 -3.86 -13.77 1.16
N ASP A 123 -3.02 -13.03 0.41
CA ASP A 123 -3.51 -12.12 -0.62
C ASP A 123 -4.26 -12.87 -1.74
N GLY A 124 -5.44 -12.38 -2.08
CA GLY A 124 -6.33 -12.99 -3.07
C GLY A 124 -6.96 -14.34 -2.67
N MET A 125 -6.60 -14.93 -1.52
CA MET A 125 -7.05 -16.27 -1.12
C MET A 125 -8.45 -16.29 -0.48
N MET A 126 -8.99 -15.14 -0.07
CA MET A 126 -10.31 -15.05 0.58
C MET A 126 -10.44 -15.88 1.87
N MET A 127 -9.33 -16.07 2.59
CA MET A 127 -9.26 -16.92 3.81
C MET A 127 -9.04 -16.11 5.10
N GLY A 128 -9.19 -14.81 5.03
CA GLY A 128 -8.90 -13.89 6.13
C GLY A 128 -7.49 -13.32 6.09
N PRO A 129 -7.30 -12.11 6.65
CA PRO A 129 -5.99 -11.47 6.77
C PRO A 129 -5.14 -12.16 7.84
N ASN A 130 -3.82 -11.95 7.81
CA ASN A 130 -2.96 -12.34 8.91
C ASN A 130 -3.02 -11.30 10.03
N ILE A 131 -4.05 -11.41 10.88
CA ILE A 131 -4.29 -10.46 11.97
C ILE A 131 -3.10 -10.42 12.92
N THR A 132 -2.60 -11.57 13.35
CA THR A 132 -1.49 -11.68 14.30
C THR A 132 -0.24 -10.92 13.79
N ALA A 133 0.23 -11.22 12.59
CA ALA A 133 1.42 -10.56 12.05
C ALA A 133 1.20 -9.06 11.81
N THR A 134 -0.03 -8.64 11.47
CA THR A 134 -0.37 -7.23 11.31
C THR A 134 -0.32 -6.48 12.64
N LEU A 135 -0.85 -7.09 13.71
CA LEU A 135 -0.82 -6.54 15.05
C LEU A 135 0.61 -6.47 15.60
N GLU A 136 1.38 -7.55 15.47
CA GLU A 136 2.79 -7.60 15.87
C GLU A 136 3.60 -6.47 15.23
N LEU A 137 3.36 -6.18 13.95
CA LEU A 137 4.01 -5.06 13.28
C LEU A 137 3.53 -3.71 13.83
N ALA A 138 2.21 -3.55 14.03
CA ALA A 138 1.62 -2.31 14.51
C ALA A 138 2.07 -1.94 15.94
N GLU A 139 2.33 -2.93 16.79
CA GLU A 139 2.87 -2.74 18.15
C GLU A 139 4.34 -2.25 18.15
N GLN A 140 5.06 -2.40 17.05
CA GLN A 140 6.48 -2.05 16.94
C GLN A 140 6.73 -0.67 16.32
N THR A 141 5.68 0.11 16.03
CA THR A 141 5.82 1.42 15.37
C THR A 141 4.71 2.39 15.79
N ASN A 142 5.01 3.68 15.68
CA ASN A 142 4.00 4.76 15.79
C ASN A 142 3.42 5.15 14.41
N ILE A 143 3.93 4.60 13.32
CA ILE A 143 3.43 4.87 11.98
C ILE A 143 2.10 4.12 11.77
N PRO A 144 1.03 4.78 11.27
CA PRO A 144 -0.26 4.13 11.05
C PRO A 144 -0.13 2.87 10.18
N VAL A 145 -0.63 1.72 10.65
CA VAL A 145 -0.59 0.45 9.91
C VAL A 145 -1.95 0.14 9.31
N ILE A 146 -1.94 -0.20 8.03
CA ILE A 146 -3.09 -0.61 7.23
C ILE A 146 -2.94 -2.09 6.89
N ALA A 147 -3.94 -2.91 7.28
CA ALA A 147 -3.97 -4.33 6.95
C ALA A 147 -4.33 -4.55 5.48
N SER A 148 -3.65 -5.48 4.82
CA SER A 148 -3.90 -5.88 3.43
C SER A 148 -3.74 -7.38 3.24
N GLY A 149 -4.48 -7.92 2.25
CA GLY A 149 -4.44 -9.34 1.88
C GLY A 149 -5.48 -10.19 2.62
N GLY A 150 -6.25 -10.99 1.86
CA GLY A 150 -7.13 -12.04 2.37
C GLY A 150 -8.48 -11.62 2.96
N VAL A 151 -8.76 -10.34 3.16
CA VAL A 151 -10.05 -9.86 3.70
C VAL A 151 -11.19 -10.31 2.81
N SER A 152 -12.14 -11.07 3.37
CA SER A 152 -13.24 -11.70 2.62
C SER A 152 -14.62 -11.63 3.30
N SER A 153 -14.68 -11.14 4.54
CA SER A 153 -15.93 -10.98 5.27
C SER A 153 -15.92 -9.71 6.14
N LEU A 154 -17.10 -9.26 6.54
CA LEU A 154 -17.28 -8.15 7.47
C LEU A 154 -16.67 -8.45 8.85
N GLU A 155 -16.70 -9.72 9.25
CA GLU A 155 -16.11 -10.17 10.52
C GLU A 155 -14.59 -9.93 10.55
N HIS A 156 -13.88 -10.16 9.44
CA HIS A 156 -12.45 -9.85 9.34
C HIS A 156 -12.16 -8.37 9.55
N ILE A 157 -13.03 -7.49 9.03
CA ILE A 157 -12.92 -6.04 9.25
C ILE A 157 -13.12 -5.72 10.73
N SER A 158 -14.22 -6.20 11.33
CA SER A 158 -14.50 -5.97 12.75
C SER A 158 -13.40 -6.49 13.67
N GLN A 159 -12.81 -7.65 13.37
CA GLN A 159 -11.69 -8.21 14.14
C GLN A 159 -10.44 -7.31 14.07
N LEU A 160 -10.11 -6.77 12.89
CA LEU A 160 -8.95 -5.88 12.72
C LEU A 160 -9.13 -4.55 13.46
N VAL A 161 -10.31 -3.92 13.36
CA VAL A 161 -10.54 -2.60 13.97
C VAL A 161 -10.73 -2.66 15.48
N LYS A 162 -11.15 -3.80 16.02
CA LYS A 162 -11.33 -4.02 17.46
C LYS A 162 -10.07 -3.72 18.26
N GLU A 163 -8.92 -4.02 17.71
CA GLU A 163 -7.62 -3.83 18.39
C GLU A 163 -7.16 -2.37 18.46
N LYS A 164 -7.85 -1.44 17.76
CA LYS A 164 -7.64 0.02 17.81
C LYS A 164 -6.24 0.52 17.44
N ILE A 165 -5.29 -0.36 17.16
CA ILE A 165 -3.94 -0.01 16.70
C ILE A 165 -3.80 -0.09 15.17
N ILE A 166 -4.79 -0.72 14.50
CA ILE A 166 -4.86 -0.79 13.03
C ILE A 166 -5.61 0.44 12.52
N SER A 167 -4.97 1.18 11.62
CA SER A 167 -5.48 2.47 11.12
C SER A 167 -6.39 2.34 9.91
N GLY A 168 -6.42 1.16 9.28
CA GLY A 168 -7.26 0.91 8.11
C GLY A 168 -7.13 -0.51 7.58
N VAL A 169 -8.02 -0.83 6.63
CA VAL A 169 -8.11 -2.15 6.00
C VAL A 169 -8.28 -1.97 4.49
N ILE A 170 -7.53 -2.73 3.69
CA ILE A 170 -7.70 -2.78 2.24
C ILE A 170 -8.57 -3.99 1.89
N CYS A 171 -9.71 -3.73 1.25
CA CYS A 171 -10.59 -4.72 0.68
C CYS A 171 -10.51 -4.65 -0.84
N GLY A 172 -9.97 -5.68 -1.46
CA GLY A 172 -9.85 -5.80 -2.92
C GLY A 172 -10.87 -6.78 -3.48
N ARG A 173 -10.43 -8.03 -3.67
CA ARG A 173 -11.19 -9.11 -4.31
C ARG A 173 -12.60 -9.29 -3.76
N ALA A 174 -12.78 -9.20 -2.44
CA ALA A 174 -14.08 -9.33 -1.79
C ALA A 174 -15.14 -8.35 -2.31
N LEU A 175 -14.75 -7.10 -2.64
CA LEU A 175 -15.66 -6.12 -3.24
C LEU A 175 -16.00 -6.47 -4.69
N TYR A 176 -15.04 -6.95 -5.48
CA TYR A 176 -15.28 -7.36 -6.87
C TYR A 176 -16.14 -8.63 -6.97
N GLU A 177 -16.02 -9.54 -5.99
CA GLU A 177 -16.83 -10.75 -5.90
C GLU A 177 -18.18 -10.54 -5.17
N ASN A 178 -18.46 -9.28 -4.77
CA ASN A 178 -19.68 -8.92 -4.05
C ASN A 178 -19.90 -9.71 -2.73
N SER A 179 -18.81 -10.06 -2.03
CA SER A 179 -18.90 -10.70 -0.71
C SER A 179 -19.56 -9.78 0.32
N PHE A 180 -19.37 -8.48 0.16
CA PHE A 180 -20.02 -7.38 0.87
C PHE A 180 -19.88 -6.08 0.07
N THR A 181 -20.72 -5.10 0.38
CA THR A 181 -20.63 -3.77 -0.22
C THR A 181 -19.66 -2.87 0.56
N TYR A 182 -19.19 -1.79 -0.07
CA TYR A 182 -18.39 -0.79 0.60
C TYR A 182 -19.09 -0.17 1.82
N GLN A 183 -20.40 0.08 1.73
CA GLN A 183 -21.20 0.63 2.81
C GLN A 183 -21.27 -0.31 4.01
N GLU A 184 -21.41 -1.62 3.77
CA GLU A 184 -21.39 -2.63 4.84
C GLU A 184 -19.99 -2.71 5.48
N ALA A 185 -18.91 -2.65 4.67
CA ALA A 185 -17.54 -2.61 5.16
C ALA A 185 -17.28 -1.40 6.06
N MET A 186 -17.74 -0.20 5.65
CA MET A 186 -17.65 1.01 6.47
C MET A 186 -18.38 0.86 7.80
N LYS A 187 -19.61 0.34 7.78
CA LYS A 187 -20.37 0.10 9.01
C LYS A 187 -19.69 -0.91 9.94
N ALA A 188 -19.09 -1.97 9.40
CA ALA A 188 -18.34 -2.94 10.19
C ALA A 188 -17.04 -2.36 10.78
N SER A 189 -16.51 -1.28 10.22
CA SER A 189 -15.32 -0.60 10.73
C SER A 189 -15.61 0.40 11.86
N GLU A 190 -16.89 0.68 12.16
CA GLU A 190 -17.33 1.61 13.21
C GLU A 190 -17.67 0.90 14.53
N THR A 191 -17.68 -0.44 14.53
CA THR A 191 -18.05 -1.27 15.69
C THR A 191 -16.84 -1.72 16.48
#